data_b1185bcb67f40f269f864b2ff572c444
#
_entry.id   b1185bcb67f40f269f864b2ff572c444
#
_cell.length_a   1.000
_cell.length_b   1.000
_cell.length_c   1.000
_cell.angle_alpha   90.00
_cell.angle_beta   90.00
_cell.angle_gamma   90.00
#
_symmetry.space_group_name_H-M   'P 1'
#
loop_
_entity.id
_entity.type
_entity.pdbx_description
1 polymer ?
#
loop_
_entity_poly.entity_id
_entity_poly.type
_entity_poly.pdbx_seq_one_letter_code
_entity_poly.pdbx_strand_id
1 'polypeptide(L)'
;MYKVLDKSIIGADEMVLNMGPQHPSTHGVLRLKIVTDGEIVSHIEPIIGYLHRCFEKHCENLSYEQIAPFADRCDYLAAMHMGHAYAISVEKLLGIEELPPRVEYIRIILAEFQRIASHLIAVGVFGLDVGAITPFTWTLRDRERIIDLFEQVTGARLLYNYIWPGGLAHDLPKGFVTKALDFLDYFEPQIEEYNNLLTTNKIFIERSADVGVMPKEVAINYGVTGPSLRGSGIPFDLRKDEPYSIYNKFDFDV
;
A
#
# COMPACT_ATOMS: atom_id res chain seq x y z
N MET A 1 -2.19 18.42 20.21
CA MET A 1 -3.27 19.26 20.75
C MET A 1 -4.19 19.61 19.58
N TYR A 2 -5.31 18.90 19.43
CA TYR A 2 -6.26 19.13 18.32
C TYR A 2 -6.96 20.48 18.55
N LYS A 3 -6.74 21.44 17.65
CA LYS A 3 -7.58 22.64 17.63
C LYS A 3 -8.98 22.22 17.17
N VAL A 4 -9.94 22.33 18.05
CA VAL A 4 -11.37 22.28 17.66
C VAL A 4 -11.59 23.41 16.66
N LEU A 5 -12.22 23.10 15.51
CA LEU A 5 -12.62 24.12 14.54
C LEU A 5 -13.35 25.24 15.28
N ASP A 6 -12.77 26.43 15.24
CA ASP A 6 -13.40 27.61 15.80
C ASP A 6 -14.67 27.91 14.99
N LYS A 7 -15.79 28.16 15.68
CA LYS A 7 -17.04 28.53 15.01
C LYS A 7 -16.93 29.79 14.15
N SER A 8 -15.85 30.56 14.32
CA SER A 8 -15.52 31.73 13.52
C SER A 8 -15.05 31.40 12.09
N ILE A 9 -14.75 30.14 11.79
CA ILE A 9 -14.30 29.68 10.47
C ILE A 9 -15.50 29.34 9.55
N ILE A 10 -16.71 29.21 10.12
CA ILE A 10 -17.90 28.82 9.39
C ILE A 10 -18.65 30.07 8.97
N GLY A 11 -18.76 30.33 7.66
CA GLY A 11 -19.59 31.38 7.10
C GLY A 11 -21.08 31.11 7.26
N ALA A 12 -21.92 32.10 7.02
CA ALA A 12 -23.38 31.99 7.24
C ALA A 12 -24.05 30.94 6.32
N ASP A 13 -23.44 30.64 5.18
CA ASP A 13 -23.95 29.69 4.18
C ASP A 13 -23.15 28.38 4.14
N GLU A 14 -22.16 28.21 5.00
CA GLU A 14 -21.33 27.01 5.07
C GLU A 14 -21.94 25.93 5.95
N MET A 15 -21.78 24.67 5.52
CA MET A 15 -22.25 23.49 6.21
C MET A 15 -21.07 22.64 6.70
N VAL A 16 -21.18 22.09 7.92
CA VAL A 16 -20.21 21.13 8.47
C VAL A 16 -20.70 19.71 8.26
N LEU A 17 -19.94 18.93 7.52
CA LEU A 17 -20.20 17.52 7.26
C LEU A 17 -19.18 16.64 7.97
N ASN A 18 -19.61 15.48 8.48
CA ASN A 18 -18.72 14.41 8.90
C ASN A 18 -18.76 13.28 7.86
N MET A 19 -17.64 13.05 7.20
CA MET A 19 -17.43 11.91 6.32
C MET A 19 -16.64 10.84 7.08
N GLY A 20 -17.26 9.70 7.31
CA GLY A 20 -16.72 8.64 8.16
C GLY A 20 -17.06 8.82 9.67
N PRO A 21 -16.57 7.91 10.53
CA PRO A 21 -15.55 6.86 10.27
C PRO A 21 -16.01 5.72 9.36
N GLN A 22 -17.31 5.46 9.24
CA GLN A 22 -17.85 4.49 8.28
C GLN A 22 -18.39 5.23 7.06
N HIS A 23 -17.68 5.14 5.94
CA HIS A 23 -18.06 5.69 4.64
C HIS A 23 -17.26 4.98 3.55
N PRO A 24 -17.83 4.68 2.37
CA PRO A 24 -17.11 4.00 1.28
C PRO A 24 -15.79 4.68 0.88
N SER A 25 -15.78 6.01 0.82
CA SER A 25 -14.61 6.80 0.39
C SER A 25 -13.59 7.08 1.51
N THR A 26 -13.75 6.52 2.70
CA THR A 26 -12.79 6.68 3.80
C THR A 26 -11.90 5.45 3.99
N HIS A 27 -12.00 4.47 3.09
CA HIS A 27 -11.14 3.27 3.03
C HIS A 27 -11.00 2.54 4.37
N GLY A 28 -12.10 2.46 5.12
CA GLY A 28 -12.13 1.87 6.45
C GLY A 28 -12.73 2.83 7.46
N VAL A 29 -11.92 3.44 8.32
CA VAL A 29 -12.41 4.25 9.44
C VAL A 29 -11.76 5.64 9.56
N LEU A 30 -11.30 6.21 8.46
CA LEU A 30 -10.87 7.60 8.42
C LEU A 30 -12.10 8.50 8.61
N ARG A 31 -12.02 9.44 9.54
CA ARG A 31 -13.04 10.47 9.72
C ARG A 31 -12.50 11.82 9.24
N LEU A 32 -13.23 12.44 8.35
CA LEU A 32 -12.98 13.80 7.90
C LEU A 32 -14.12 14.70 8.36
N LYS A 33 -13.80 15.80 9.03
CA LYS A 33 -14.73 16.88 9.29
C LYS A 33 -14.51 17.93 8.21
N ILE A 34 -15.50 18.13 7.38
CA ILE A 34 -15.44 18.93 6.16
C ILE A 34 -16.33 20.13 6.31
N VAL A 35 -15.84 21.31 5.96
CA VAL A 35 -16.65 22.53 5.81
C VAL A 35 -16.86 22.77 4.31
N THR A 36 -18.11 22.90 3.92
CA THR A 36 -18.48 23.06 2.49
C THR A 36 -19.37 24.28 2.30
N ASP A 37 -19.15 24.96 1.17
CA ASP A 37 -20.10 25.92 0.59
C ASP A 37 -20.72 25.25 -0.66
N GLY A 38 -21.93 24.71 -0.48
CA GLY A 38 -22.51 23.80 -1.46
C GLY A 38 -21.65 22.57 -1.67
N GLU A 39 -21.13 22.36 -2.88
CA GLU A 39 -20.22 21.24 -3.23
C GLU A 39 -18.73 21.60 -3.15
N ILE A 40 -18.41 22.85 -2.84
CA ILE A 40 -17.03 23.32 -2.71
C ILE A 40 -16.54 23.08 -1.29
N VAL A 41 -15.43 22.36 -1.16
CA VAL A 41 -14.78 22.12 0.13
C VAL A 41 -13.89 23.32 0.47
N SER A 42 -14.24 24.05 1.54
CA SER A 42 -13.46 25.19 2.04
C SER A 42 -12.42 24.80 3.07
N HIS A 43 -12.70 23.77 3.89
CA HIS A 43 -11.80 23.31 4.92
C HIS A 43 -11.99 21.83 5.24
N ILE A 44 -10.88 21.13 5.54
CA ILE A 44 -10.88 19.73 5.97
C ILE A 44 -10.05 19.57 7.25
N GLU A 45 -10.63 18.93 8.24
CA GLU A 45 -9.95 18.50 9.48
C GLU A 45 -9.96 16.96 9.55
N PRO A 46 -8.81 16.28 9.33
CA PRO A 46 -8.72 14.84 9.51
C PRO A 46 -8.72 14.50 11.01
N ILE A 47 -9.61 13.57 11.39
CA ILE A 47 -9.69 13.05 12.77
C ILE A 47 -9.19 11.62 12.75
N ILE A 48 -7.94 11.44 13.17
CA ILE A 48 -7.24 10.16 13.21
C ILE A 48 -7.38 9.50 14.58
N GLY A 49 -7.10 8.19 14.65
CA GLY A 49 -7.10 7.43 15.91
C GLY A 49 -8.07 6.25 15.92
N TYR A 50 -9.03 6.16 15.02
CA TYR A 50 -9.99 5.05 14.96
C TYR A 50 -9.35 3.68 14.67
N LEU A 51 -8.18 3.67 14.05
CA LEU A 51 -7.36 2.46 13.80
C LEU A 51 -6.23 2.28 14.81
N HIS A 52 -6.19 3.06 15.88
CA HIS A 52 -5.21 2.87 16.95
C HIS A 52 -5.55 1.61 17.76
N ARG A 53 -4.79 0.53 17.55
CA ARG A 53 -5.00 -0.78 18.17
C ARG A 53 -3.94 -1.14 19.20
N CYS A 54 -3.23 -0.17 19.74
CA CYS A 54 -2.18 -0.34 20.75
C CYS A 54 -1.06 -1.31 20.30
N PHE A 55 -0.70 -1.29 19.01
CA PHE A 55 0.29 -2.19 18.42
C PHE A 55 1.63 -2.16 19.19
N GLU A 56 2.19 -0.97 19.41
CA GLU A 56 3.47 -0.81 20.12
C GLU A 56 3.38 -1.36 21.54
N LYS A 57 2.26 -1.16 22.21
CA LYS A 57 2.05 -1.69 23.57
C LYS A 57 1.93 -3.20 23.62
N HIS A 58 1.37 -3.82 22.58
CA HIS A 58 1.41 -5.27 22.43
C HIS A 58 2.84 -5.76 22.22
N CYS A 59 3.63 -5.08 21.41
CA CYS A 59 5.03 -5.45 21.15
C CYS A 59 5.90 -5.43 22.42
N GLU A 60 5.60 -4.57 23.40
CA GLU A 60 6.32 -4.57 24.68
C GLU A 60 6.10 -5.84 25.53
N ASN A 61 5.02 -6.58 25.29
CA ASN A 61 4.60 -7.71 26.11
C ASN A 61 4.70 -9.07 25.40
N LEU A 62 5.10 -9.08 24.13
CA LEU A 62 5.15 -10.28 23.29
C LEU A 62 6.61 -10.63 22.93
N SER A 63 6.86 -11.91 22.64
CA SER A 63 8.14 -12.30 22.02
C SER A 63 8.22 -11.87 20.55
N TYR A 64 9.42 -11.83 19.99
CA TYR A 64 9.62 -11.46 18.59
C TYR A 64 8.82 -12.34 17.62
N GLU A 65 8.69 -13.64 17.88
CA GLU A 65 7.89 -14.54 17.05
C GLU A 65 6.38 -14.22 17.14
N GLN A 66 5.93 -13.82 18.33
CA GLN A 66 4.53 -13.45 18.55
C GLN A 66 4.17 -12.09 17.94
N ILE A 67 5.16 -11.22 17.73
CA ILE A 67 4.95 -9.92 17.07
C ILE A 67 4.82 -10.07 15.56
N ALA A 68 5.47 -11.05 14.92
CA ALA A 68 5.48 -11.21 13.47
C ALA A 68 4.07 -11.16 12.83
N PRO A 69 3.04 -11.86 13.35
CA PRO A 69 1.68 -11.74 12.82
C PRO A 69 1.07 -10.34 12.96
N PHE A 70 1.50 -9.54 13.92
CA PHE A 70 1.01 -8.17 14.07
C PHE A 70 1.58 -7.25 12.99
N ALA A 71 2.81 -7.48 12.53
CA ALA A 71 3.43 -6.72 11.47
C ALA A 71 2.58 -6.75 10.18
N ASP A 72 2.11 -7.93 9.77
CA ASP A 72 1.23 -8.10 8.61
C ASP A 72 -0.03 -7.20 8.66
N ARG A 73 -0.51 -6.90 9.85
CA ARG A 73 -1.75 -6.14 10.09
C ARG A 73 -1.54 -4.64 10.15
N CYS A 74 -0.31 -4.16 10.09
CA CYS A 74 -0.03 -2.73 10.01
C CYS A 74 -0.44 -2.17 8.65
N ASP A 75 -0.12 -2.91 7.58
CA ASP A 75 -0.62 -2.68 6.24
C ASP A 75 -1.06 -4.01 5.63
N TYR A 76 -2.33 -4.35 5.76
CA TYR A 76 -2.87 -5.65 5.32
C TYR A 76 -2.90 -5.80 3.79
N LEU A 77 -2.77 -4.73 3.02
CA LEU A 77 -2.65 -4.78 1.55
C LEU A 77 -1.20 -5.02 1.10
N ALA A 78 -0.23 -4.84 2.00
CA ALA A 78 1.19 -5.05 1.74
C ALA A 78 1.84 -5.95 2.82
N ALA A 79 1.12 -6.97 3.31
CA ALA A 79 1.52 -7.83 4.42
C ALA A 79 2.90 -8.46 4.24
N MET A 80 3.26 -8.92 3.02
CA MET A 80 4.59 -9.46 2.74
C MET A 80 5.70 -8.42 2.98
N HIS A 81 5.46 -7.14 2.62
CA HIS A 81 6.43 -6.06 2.88
C HIS A 81 6.57 -5.77 4.36
N MET A 82 5.45 -5.76 5.10
CA MET A 82 5.47 -5.51 6.54
C MET A 82 6.20 -6.63 7.29
N GLY A 83 5.90 -7.89 6.95
CA GLY A 83 6.63 -9.05 7.48
C GLY A 83 8.12 -9.01 7.12
N HIS A 84 8.47 -8.63 5.88
CA HIS A 84 9.86 -8.51 5.43
C HIS A 84 10.61 -7.40 6.19
N ALA A 85 10.02 -6.21 6.32
CA ALA A 85 10.61 -5.10 7.07
C ALA A 85 10.83 -5.47 8.54
N TYR A 86 9.87 -6.14 9.15
CA TYR A 86 9.99 -6.65 10.50
C TYR A 86 11.12 -7.68 10.63
N ALA A 87 11.18 -8.68 9.73
CA ALA A 87 12.20 -9.70 9.73
C ALA A 87 13.61 -9.11 9.61
N ILE A 88 13.84 -8.20 8.66
CA ILE A 88 15.13 -7.50 8.48
C ILE A 88 15.50 -6.73 9.75
N SER A 89 14.55 -6.07 10.40
CA SER A 89 14.82 -5.31 11.63
C SER A 89 15.29 -6.20 12.77
N VAL A 90 14.65 -7.36 12.95
CA VAL A 90 15.03 -8.35 13.96
C VAL A 90 16.36 -9.03 13.60
N GLU A 91 16.57 -9.38 12.34
CA GLU A 91 17.83 -9.97 11.83
C GLU A 91 19.00 -9.04 12.09
N LYS A 92 18.85 -7.75 11.79
CA LYS A 92 19.86 -6.74 12.07
C LYS A 92 20.17 -6.63 13.58
N LEU A 93 19.14 -6.69 14.42
CA LEU A 93 19.30 -6.67 15.88
C LEU A 93 20.05 -7.91 16.40
N LEU A 94 19.81 -9.07 15.78
CA LEU A 94 20.47 -10.34 16.13
C LEU A 94 21.86 -10.49 15.51
N GLY A 95 22.31 -9.58 14.64
CA GLY A 95 23.57 -9.66 13.93
C GLY A 95 23.59 -10.74 12.83
N ILE A 96 22.43 -11.07 12.28
CA ILE A 96 22.31 -11.96 11.12
C ILE A 96 22.56 -11.14 9.87
N GLU A 97 23.76 -11.29 9.29
CA GLU A 97 24.19 -10.49 8.13
C GLU A 97 23.85 -11.16 6.80
N GLU A 98 23.80 -12.49 6.76
CA GLU A 98 23.57 -13.25 5.53
C GLU A 98 22.50 -14.32 5.73
N LEU A 99 21.63 -14.42 4.74
CA LEU A 99 20.65 -15.49 4.63
C LEU A 99 20.95 -16.38 3.40
N PRO A 100 20.48 -17.63 3.39
CA PRO A 100 20.61 -18.47 2.20
C PRO A 100 20.04 -17.75 0.96
N PRO A 101 20.75 -17.75 -0.19
CA PRO A 101 20.30 -17.03 -1.39
C PRO A 101 18.87 -17.40 -1.81
N ARG A 102 18.46 -18.65 -1.64
CA ARG A 102 17.12 -19.11 -1.94
C ARG A 102 16.04 -18.35 -1.13
N VAL A 103 16.30 -18.10 0.15
CA VAL A 103 15.39 -17.36 1.03
C VAL A 103 15.22 -15.92 0.53
N GLU A 104 16.33 -15.26 0.20
CA GLU A 104 16.32 -13.89 -0.30
C GLU A 104 15.54 -13.76 -1.61
N TYR A 105 15.77 -14.66 -2.57
CA TYR A 105 15.05 -14.66 -3.83
C TYR A 105 13.53 -14.89 -3.62
N ILE A 106 13.14 -15.80 -2.74
CA ILE A 106 11.72 -16.04 -2.44
C ILE A 106 11.08 -14.82 -1.78
N ARG A 107 11.76 -14.18 -0.83
CA ARG A 107 11.29 -12.94 -0.21
C ARG A 107 11.01 -11.86 -1.24
N ILE A 108 11.96 -11.63 -2.17
CA ILE A 108 11.79 -10.62 -3.23
C ILE A 108 10.66 -10.97 -4.18
N ILE A 109 10.57 -12.22 -4.64
CA ILE A 109 9.48 -12.65 -5.53
C ILE A 109 8.12 -12.36 -4.90
N LEU A 110 7.92 -12.77 -3.65
CA LEU A 110 6.64 -12.56 -2.96
C LEU A 110 6.39 -11.08 -2.61
N ALA A 111 7.44 -10.33 -2.29
CA ALA A 111 7.33 -8.90 -2.06
C ALA A 111 6.89 -8.17 -3.35
N GLU A 112 7.46 -8.49 -4.50
CA GLU A 112 7.08 -7.81 -5.75
C GLU A 112 5.69 -8.24 -6.24
N PHE A 113 5.27 -9.50 -6.08
CA PHE A 113 3.88 -9.88 -6.31
C PHE A 113 2.92 -9.14 -5.35
N GLN A 114 3.32 -8.95 -4.10
CA GLN A 114 2.53 -8.16 -3.15
C GLN A 114 2.45 -6.69 -3.56
N ARG A 115 3.52 -6.13 -4.11
CA ARG A 115 3.53 -4.78 -4.66
C ARG A 115 2.53 -4.63 -5.80
N ILE A 116 2.53 -5.56 -6.74
CA ILE A 116 1.55 -5.57 -7.84
C ILE A 116 0.13 -5.65 -7.27
N ALA A 117 -0.12 -6.58 -6.34
CA ALA A 117 -1.43 -6.75 -5.71
C ALA A 117 -1.91 -5.49 -4.96
N SER A 118 -1.00 -4.78 -4.29
CA SER A 118 -1.27 -3.51 -3.60
C SER A 118 -1.56 -2.38 -4.58
N HIS A 119 -0.76 -2.26 -5.64
CA HIS A 119 -0.98 -1.27 -6.69
C HIS A 119 -2.31 -1.46 -7.43
N LEU A 120 -2.72 -2.70 -7.67
CA LEU A 120 -4.03 -3.01 -8.26
C LEU A 120 -5.18 -2.48 -7.39
N ILE A 121 -5.10 -2.64 -6.06
CA ILE A 121 -6.08 -2.03 -5.16
C ILE A 121 -6.02 -0.51 -5.23
N ALA A 122 -4.84 0.09 -5.16
CA ALA A 122 -4.69 1.54 -5.17
C ALA A 122 -5.28 2.17 -6.44
N VAL A 123 -4.93 1.63 -7.61
CA VAL A 123 -5.43 2.11 -8.91
C VAL A 123 -6.94 1.89 -9.05
N GLY A 124 -7.43 0.70 -8.67
CA GLY A 124 -8.86 0.37 -8.76
C GLY A 124 -9.72 1.27 -7.86
N VAL A 125 -9.31 1.46 -6.60
CA VAL A 125 -10.04 2.28 -5.63
C VAL A 125 -9.96 3.76 -6.00
N PHE A 126 -8.81 4.25 -6.48
CA PHE A 126 -8.72 5.62 -6.99
C PHE A 126 -9.66 5.86 -8.17
N GLY A 127 -9.74 4.89 -9.10
CA GLY A 127 -10.73 4.93 -10.18
C GLY A 127 -12.17 5.00 -9.65
N LEU A 128 -12.50 4.19 -8.64
CA LEU A 128 -13.81 4.18 -8.00
C LEU A 128 -14.14 5.52 -7.34
N ASP A 129 -13.20 6.13 -6.63
CA ASP A 129 -13.39 7.42 -5.94
C ASP A 129 -13.66 8.58 -6.92
N VAL A 130 -13.09 8.53 -8.11
CA VAL A 130 -13.41 9.50 -9.17
C VAL A 130 -14.58 9.07 -10.06
N GLY A 131 -15.32 8.01 -9.69
CA GLY A 131 -16.57 7.59 -10.31
C GLY A 131 -16.45 6.53 -11.41
N ALA A 132 -15.31 5.84 -11.56
CA ALA A 132 -15.08 4.78 -12.52
C ALA A 132 -15.05 3.40 -11.82
N ILE A 133 -16.16 2.65 -11.82
CA ILE A 133 -16.25 1.34 -11.15
C ILE A 133 -15.55 0.22 -11.91
N THR A 134 -15.48 0.27 -13.23
CA THR A 134 -14.91 -0.80 -14.06
C THR A 134 -13.43 -1.08 -13.73
N PRO A 135 -12.55 -0.07 -13.58
CA PRO A 135 -11.16 -0.32 -13.14
C PRO A 135 -11.08 -1.10 -11.83
N PHE A 136 -11.94 -0.77 -10.86
CA PHE A 136 -11.98 -1.47 -9.58
C PHE A 136 -12.30 -2.97 -9.72
N THR A 137 -13.31 -3.33 -10.49
CA THR A 137 -13.68 -4.73 -10.70
C THR A 137 -12.61 -5.52 -11.47
N TRP A 138 -11.96 -4.89 -12.44
CA TRP A 138 -10.90 -5.54 -13.23
C TRP A 138 -9.62 -5.72 -12.44
N THR A 139 -9.21 -4.72 -11.67
CA THR A 139 -8.01 -4.84 -10.81
C THR A 139 -8.20 -5.89 -9.73
N LEU A 140 -9.41 -6.04 -9.17
CA LEU A 140 -9.72 -7.12 -8.24
C LEU A 140 -9.66 -8.51 -8.90
N ARG A 141 -10.16 -8.64 -10.15
CA ARG A 141 -10.06 -9.89 -10.94
C ARG A 141 -8.61 -10.35 -11.08
N ASP A 142 -7.72 -9.42 -11.42
CA ASP A 142 -6.31 -9.76 -11.67
C ASP A 142 -5.53 -9.95 -10.37
N ARG A 143 -5.88 -9.18 -9.35
CA ARG A 143 -5.37 -9.36 -7.99
C ARG A 143 -5.70 -10.75 -7.43
N GLU A 144 -6.86 -11.29 -7.74
CA GLU A 144 -7.28 -12.62 -7.27
C GLU A 144 -6.31 -13.71 -7.70
N ARG A 145 -5.74 -13.63 -8.90
CA ARG A 145 -4.72 -14.57 -9.38
C ARG A 145 -3.41 -14.53 -8.56
N ILE A 146 -3.02 -13.34 -8.08
CA ILE A 146 -1.87 -13.20 -7.18
C ILE A 146 -2.19 -13.79 -5.81
N ILE A 147 -3.39 -13.57 -5.33
CA ILE A 147 -3.85 -14.14 -4.05
C ILE A 147 -3.85 -15.67 -4.11
N ASP A 148 -4.23 -16.27 -5.22
CA ASP A 148 -4.16 -17.72 -5.42
C ASP A 148 -2.70 -18.24 -5.36
N LEU A 149 -1.73 -17.48 -5.86
CA LEU A 149 -0.31 -17.79 -5.69
C LEU A 149 0.11 -17.72 -4.21
N PHE A 150 -0.33 -16.71 -3.48
CA PHE A 150 -0.03 -16.59 -2.05
C PHE A 150 -0.67 -17.70 -1.24
N GLU A 151 -1.91 -18.05 -1.52
CA GLU A 151 -2.59 -19.17 -0.86
C GLU A 151 -1.85 -20.48 -1.04
N GLN A 152 -1.30 -20.73 -2.22
CA GLN A 152 -0.51 -21.94 -2.48
C GLN A 152 0.78 -22.00 -1.64
N VAL A 153 1.39 -20.86 -1.37
CA VAL A 153 2.66 -20.76 -0.61
C VAL A 153 2.40 -20.72 0.90
N THR A 154 1.38 -20.00 1.32
CA THR A 154 1.20 -19.64 2.73
C THR A 154 -0.02 -20.30 3.38
N GLY A 155 -0.96 -20.82 2.58
CA GLY A 155 -2.25 -21.30 3.04
C GLY A 155 -3.25 -20.19 3.38
N ALA A 156 -2.89 -18.91 3.15
CA ALA A 156 -3.72 -17.77 3.46
C ALA A 156 -3.87 -16.83 2.26
N ARG A 157 -5.04 -16.17 2.19
CA ARG A 157 -5.37 -15.21 1.14
C ARG A 157 -5.10 -13.75 1.55
N LEU A 158 -4.84 -13.54 2.84
CA LEU A 158 -4.53 -12.25 3.46
C LEU A 158 -3.80 -12.52 4.79
N LEU A 159 -2.86 -11.65 5.18
CA LEU A 159 -2.12 -11.75 6.46
C LEU A 159 -1.36 -13.07 6.58
N TYR A 160 -0.34 -13.20 5.77
CA TYR A 160 0.32 -14.46 5.44
C TYR A 160 1.22 -15.04 6.53
N ASN A 161 1.79 -14.18 7.40
CA ASN A 161 2.76 -14.58 8.43
C ASN A 161 3.82 -15.55 7.89
N TYR A 162 4.41 -15.22 6.75
CA TYR A 162 5.24 -16.14 5.98
C TYR A 162 6.74 -15.79 6.06
N ILE A 163 7.09 -14.52 6.03
CA ILE A 163 8.48 -14.06 6.15
C ILE A 163 8.82 -13.92 7.63
N TRP A 164 9.73 -14.76 8.08
CA TRP A 164 10.14 -14.83 9.48
C TRP A 164 11.59 -14.37 9.65
N PRO A 165 11.96 -13.84 10.81
CA PRO A 165 13.37 -13.60 11.13
C PRO A 165 14.22 -14.85 10.93
N GLY A 166 15.27 -14.74 10.12
CA GLY A 166 16.14 -15.86 9.78
C GLY A 166 15.68 -16.74 8.62
N GLY A 167 14.48 -16.53 8.05
CA GLY A 167 14.02 -17.38 6.96
C GLY A 167 12.61 -17.15 6.48
N LEU A 168 11.94 -18.25 6.19
CA LEU A 168 10.56 -18.36 5.68
C LEU A 168 9.84 -19.47 6.43
N ALA A 169 8.53 -19.38 6.55
CA ALA A 169 7.73 -20.42 7.19
C ALA A 169 7.80 -21.77 6.45
N HIS A 170 7.80 -21.72 5.11
CA HIS A 170 7.82 -22.90 4.24
C HIS A 170 8.59 -22.59 2.96
N ASP A 171 9.03 -23.63 2.24
CA ASP A 171 9.58 -23.49 0.90
C ASP A 171 8.46 -23.39 -0.15
N LEU A 172 8.80 -22.98 -1.36
CA LEU A 172 7.85 -22.88 -2.48
C LEU A 172 7.31 -24.27 -2.86
N PRO A 173 6.00 -24.43 -3.07
CA PRO A 173 5.42 -25.69 -3.53
C PRO A 173 5.82 -25.98 -4.97
N LYS A 174 5.77 -27.27 -5.34
CA LYS A 174 6.03 -27.71 -6.72
C LYS A 174 5.10 -26.99 -7.69
N GLY A 175 5.66 -26.49 -8.81
CA GLY A 175 4.92 -25.82 -9.86
C GLY A 175 4.60 -24.36 -9.58
N PHE A 176 4.99 -23.79 -8.41
CA PHE A 176 4.78 -22.38 -8.13
C PHE A 176 5.43 -21.47 -9.17
N VAL A 177 6.71 -21.72 -9.50
CA VAL A 177 7.45 -20.89 -10.48
C VAL A 177 6.75 -20.87 -11.84
N THR A 178 6.28 -22.02 -12.32
CA THR A 178 5.54 -22.10 -13.61
C THR A 178 4.29 -21.23 -13.55
N LYS A 179 3.47 -21.38 -12.50
CA LYS A 179 2.24 -20.57 -12.35
C LYS A 179 2.53 -19.08 -12.19
N ALA A 180 3.63 -18.73 -11.52
CA ALA A 180 4.06 -17.34 -11.38
C ALA A 180 4.44 -16.74 -12.73
N LEU A 181 5.17 -17.48 -13.58
CA LEU A 181 5.49 -17.05 -14.95
C LEU A 181 4.24 -16.96 -15.82
N ASP A 182 3.35 -17.96 -15.77
CA ASP A 182 2.06 -17.93 -16.49
C ASP A 182 1.23 -16.70 -16.10
N PHE A 183 1.28 -16.30 -14.82
CA PHE A 183 0.62 -15.07 -14.37
C PHE A 183 1.27 -13.82 -14.96
N LEU A 184 2.60 -13.74 -15.00
CA LEU A 184 3.30 -12.57 -15.57
C LEU A 184 2.99 -12.42 -17.07
N ASP A 185 3.03 -13.51 -17.83
CA ASP A 185 2.68 -13.51 -19.25
C ASP A 185 1.23 -13.07 -19.49
N TYR A 186 0.32 -13.43 -18.59
CA TYR A 186 -1.07 -12.96 -18.60
C TYR A 186 -1.18 -11.48 -18.21
N PHE A 187 -0.44 -11.04 -17.20
CA PHE A 187 -0.64 -9.72 -16.57
C PHE A 187 -0.02 -8.58 -17.37
N GLU A 188 1.09 -8.80 -18.04
CA GLU A 188 1.78 -7.74 -18.79
C GLU A 188 0.86 -7.03 -19.81
N PRO A 189 0.04 -7.71 -20.63
CA PRO A 189 -0.94 -7.06 -21.49
C PRO A 189 -2.05 -6.30 -20.74
N GLN A 190 -2.38 -6.71 -19.51
CA GLN A 190 -3.44 -6.04 -18.73
C GLN A 190 -3.04 -4.62 -18.33
N ILE A 191 -1.75 -4.33 -18.20
CA ILE A 191 -1.26 -2.98 -17.87
C ILE A 191 -1.70 -1.98 -18.95
N GLU A 192 -1.62 -2.37 -20.22
CA GLU A 192 -2.08 -1.54 -21.34
C GLU A 192 -3.60 -1.35 -21.30
N GLU A 193 -4.35 -2.39 -20.94
CA GLU A 193 -5.81 -2.27 -20.76
C GLU A 193 -6.17 -1.27 -19.65
N TYR A 194 -5.44 -1.27 -18.51
CA TYR A 194 -5.66 -0.28 -17.44
C TYR A 194 -5.31 1.14 -17.88
N ASN A 195 -4.23 1.31 -18.65
CA ASN A 195 -3.88 2.60 -19.22
C ASN A 195 -4.99 3.14 -20.12
N ASN A 196 -5.52 2.30 -20.99
CA ASN A 196 -6.62 2.68 -21.91
C ASN A 196 -7.93 2.95 -21.15
N LEU A 197 -8.22 2.16 -20.12
CA LEU A 197 -9.46 2.27 -19.36
C LEU A 197 -9.49 3.49 -18.44
N LEU A 198 -8.37 3.81 -17.80
CA LEU A 198 -8.28 4.81 -16.74
C LEU A 198 -7.32 5.95 -17.09
N THR A 199 -6.01 5.67 -17.25
CA THR A 199 -4.96 6.70 -17.30
C THR A 199 -5.14 7.66 -18.49
N THR A 200 -5.53 7.17 -19.66
CA THR A 200 -5.75 7.96 -20.87
C THR A 200 -7.22 8.38 -21.06
N ASN A 201 -8.10 8.00 -20.13
CA ASN A 201 -9.51 8.33 -20.21
C ASN A 201 -9.72 9.83 -19.97
N LYS A 202 -10.40 10.49 -20.92
CA LYS A 202 -10.62 11.93 -20.87
C LYS A 202 -11.35 12.38 -19.59
N ILE A 203 -12.36 11.63 -19.14
CA ILE A 203 -13.11 11.97 -17.92
C ILE A 203 -12.20 11.87 -16.68
N PHE A 204 -11.35 10.84 -16.63
CA PHE A 204 -10.41 10.68 -15.54
C PHE A 204 -9.38 11.83 -15.51
N ILE A 205 -8.85 12.20 -16.68
CA ILE A 205 -7.90 13.30 -16.80
C ILE A 205 -8.54 14.61 -16.35
N GLU A 206 -9.74 14.94 -16.84
CA GLU A 206 -10.48 16.16 -16.48
C GLU A 206 -10.82 16.26 -14.97
N ARG A 207 -10.95 15.11 -14.30
CA ARG A 207 -11.24 15.06 -12.85
C ARG A 207 -10.00 15.07 -11.96
N SER A 208 -8.85 14.70 -12.47
CA SER A 208 -7.62 14.51 -11.67
C SER A 208 -6.50 15.47 -12.04
N ALA A 209 -6.42 15.94 -13.28
CA ALA A 209 -5.35 16.85 -13.68
C ALA A 209 -5.44 18.18 -12.94
N ASP A 210 -4.30 18.67 -12.48
CA ASP A 210 -4.16 19.91 -11.73
C ASP A 210 -4.91 19.98 -10.39
N VAL A 211 -5.47 18.85 -9.93
CA VAL A 211 -6.15 18.74 -8.64
C VAL A 211 -5.21 18.13 -7.59
N GLY A 212 -5.04 18.79 -6.45
CA GLY A 212 -4.21 18.28 -5.36
C GLY A 212 -2.73 18.15 -5.70
N VAL A 213 -2.20 19.00 -6.55
CA VAL A 213 -0.78 19.01 -6.93
C VAL A 213 0.10 19.20 -5.70
N MET A 214 1.01 18.25 -5.48
CA MET A 214 1.96 18.31 -4.38
C MET A 214 3.35 18.73 -4.90
N PRO A 215 3.80 19.97 -4.61
CA PRO A 215 5.14 20.43 -4.97
C PRO A 215 6.24 19.62 -4.29
N LYS A 216 7.42 19.53 -4.91
CA LYS A 216 8.59 18.80 -4.39
C LYS A 216 8.94 19.16 -2.94
N GLU A 217 8.96 20.46 -2.63
CA GLU A 217 9.29 20.97 -1.29
C GLU A 217 8.28 20.49 -0.24
N VAL A 218 6.99 20.46 -0.60
CA VAL A 218 5.93 19.96 0.27
C VAL A 218 6.10 18.46 0.49
N ALA A 219 6.37 17.69 -0.57
CA ALA A 219 6.60 16.25 -0.47
C ALA A 219 7.78 15.93 0.46
N ILE A 220 8.89 16.66 0.34
CA ILE A 220 10.07 16.48 1.21
C ILE A 220 9.73 16.86 2.67
N ASN A 221 9.08 18.00 2.89
CA ASN A 221 8.78 18.49 4.23
C ASN A 221 7.82 17.57 5.00
N TYR A 222 6.92 16.88 4.29
CA TYR A 222 6.01 15.90 4.88
C TYR A 222 6.57 14.47 4.93
N GLY A 223 7.80 14.24 4.45
CA GLY A 223 8.43 12.92 4.45
C GLY A 223 7.71 11.93 3.53
N VAL A 224 7.15 12.40 2.43
CA VAL A 224 6.46 11.56 1.45
C VAL A 224 7.45 10.62 0.77
N THR A 225 7.05 9.38 0.54
CA THR A 225 7.87 8.35 -0.12
C THR A 225 7.09 7.63 -1.23
N GLY A 226 7.76 6.74 -1.94
CA GLY A 226 7.15 5.85 -2.93
C GLY A 226 6.58 6.56 -4.15
N PRO A 227 5.50 6.01 -4.75
CA PRO A 227 4.92 6.54 -5.98
C PRO A 227 4.49 8.01 -5.88
N SER A 228 3.99 8.46 -4.73
CA SER A 228 3.60 9.86 -4.51
C SER A 228 4.79 10.81 -4.56
N LEU A 229 5.94 10.42 -4.01
CA LEU A 229 7.18 11.20 -4.09
C LEU A 229 7.69 11.27 -5.52
N ARG A 230 7.71 10.14 -6.22
CA ARG A 230 8.12 10.09 -7.64
C ARG A 230 7.17 10.90 -8.53
N GLY A 231 5.87 10.79 -8.29
CA GLY A 231 4.86 11.63 -8.96
C GLY A 231 5.04 13.13 -8.72
N SER A 232 5.63 13.52 -7.58
CA SER A 232 6.04 14.92 -7.29
C SER A 232 7.37 15.30 -7.96
N GLY A 233 7.97 14.41 -8.77
CA GLY A 233 9.17 14.66 -9.57
C GLY A 233 10.49 14.45 -8.83
N ILE A 234 10.51 13.61 -7.80
CA ILE A 234 11.73 13.20 -7.07
C ILE A 234 11.95 11.71 -7.33
N PRO A 235 12.96 11.32 -8.14
CA PRO A 235 13.20 9.93 -8.52
C PRO A 235 13.94 9.17 -7.41
N PHE A 236 13.27 8.97 -6.27
CA PHE A 236 13.81 8.24 -5.12
C PHE A 236 13.12 6.90 -4.95
N ASP A 237 13.91 5.84 -4.87
CA ASP A 237 13.43 4.48 -4.54
C ASP A 237 14.44 3.76 -3.65
N LEU A 238 14.01 3.37 -2.45
CA LEU A 238 14.85 2.66 -1.47
C LEU A 238 15.50 1.41 -2.02
N ARG A 239 14.89 0.74 -2.98
CA ARG A 239 15.46 -0.46 -3.61
C ARG A 239 16.73 -0.18 -4.42
N LYS A 240 16.89 1.09 -4.89
CA LYS A 240 18.06 1.57 -5.64
C LYS A 240 18.98 2.46 -4.81
N ASP A 241 18.40 3.42 -4.08
CA ASP A 241 19.17 4.45 -3.37
C ASP A 241 19.76 3.94 -2.05
N GLU A 242 19.03 3.06 -1.35
CA GLU A 242 19.47 2.38 -0.13
C GLU A 242 19.08 0.90 -0.17
N PRO A 243 19.68 0.09 -1.06
CA PRO A 243 19.22 -1.26 -1.33
C PRO A 243 19.29 -2.15 -0.09
N TYR A 244 18.21 -2.86 0.16
CA TYR A 244 18.08 -3.86 1.22
C TYR A 244 17.90 -5.25 0.61
N SER A 245 18.13 -6.31 1.40
CA SER A 245 18.10 -7.70 0.93
C SER A 245 19.02 -7.85 -0.30
N ILE A 246 18.51 -8.36 -1.41
CA ILE A 246 19.29 -8.56 -2.65
C ILE A 246 18.84 -7.66 -3.80
N TYR A 247 18.14 -6.53 -3.53
CA TYR A 247 17.70 -5.62 -4.61
C TYR A 247 18.85 -5.07 -5.44
N ASN A 248 20.05 -4.94 -4.87
CA ASN A 248 21.27 -4.54 -5.58
C ASN A 248 21.73 -5.52 -6.67
N LYS A 249 21.13 -6.72 -6.76
CA LYS A 249 21.42 -7.72 -7.81
C LYS A 249 20.49 -7.61 -9.01
N PHE A 250 19.48 -6.76 -8.94
CA PHE A 250 18.50 -6.59 -10.01
C PHE A 250 18.69 -5.24 -10.71
N ASP A 251 18.57 -5.25 -12.03
CA ASP A 251 18.49 -4.05 -12.86
C ASP A 251 17.02 -3.80 -13.23
N PHE A 252 16.48 -2.65 -12.87
CA PHE A 252 15.09 -2.24 -13.17
C PHE A 252 14.98 -0.72 -13.16
N ASP A 253 14.03 -0.20 -13.90
CA ASP A 253 13.72 1.23 -13.91
C ASP A 253 12.75 1.63 -12.77
N VAL A 254 12.81 2.93 -12.41
CA VAL A 254 12.00 3.52 -11.33
C VAL A 254 11.28 4.76 -11.83
#